data_6063cc6536faf33202c5b069c188d984
#
_entry.id   6063cc6536faf33202c5b069c188d984
#
_cell.length_a   1.000
_cell.length_b   1.000
_cell.length_c   1.000
_cell.angle_alpha   90.00
_cell.angle_beta   90.00
_cell.angle_gamma   90.00
#
_symmetry.space_group_name_H-M   'P 1'
#
loop_
_entity.id
_entity.type
_entity.pdbx_description
1 polymer ?
#
loop_
_entity_poly.entity_id
_entity_poly.type
_entity_poly.pdbx_seq_one_letter_code
_entity_poly.pdbx_strand_id
1 'polypeptide(L)'
;MANIKDVLKDRGVVLSAVIFPDYKTSLETKQQNWQRWSSYNYVDALTPLILTADYNLADNMLDELRRKTSSRTKIYPGLFVGFMEGESEDLLKQIHIIRNRNLEGVVLFDWAHMDKKYSDVLRTSVFKAQCSEQNKK
;
A
#
# COMPACT_ATOMS: atom_id res chain seq x y z
N MET A 1 4.72 2.65 -18.58
CA MET A 1 3.73 1.70 -17.98
C MET A 1 2.89 1.00 -19.04
N ALA A 2 2.31 1.71 -20.03
CA ALA A 2 1.50 1.07 -21.09
C ALA A 2 2.23 -0.11 -21.75
N ASN A 3 3.42 0.11 -22.29
CA ASN A 3 4.20 -0.93 -22.96
C ASN A 3 4.52 -2.15 -22.09
N ILE A 4 4.74 -1.93 -20.77
CA ILE A 4 4.94 -3.03 -19.82
C ILE A 4 3.65 -3.84 -19.66
N LYS A 5 2.50 -3.14 -19.52
CA LYS A 5 1.20 -3.81 -19.42
C LYS A 5 0.87 -4.63 -20.66
N ASP A 6 1.17 -4.12 -21.83
CA ASP A 6 0.95 -4.83 -23.09
C ASP A 6 1.77 -6.12 -23.19
N VAL A 7 3.04 -6.10 -22.76
CA VAL A 7 3.90 -7.30 -22.74
C VAL A 7 3.39 -8.36 -21.74
N LEU A 8 2.72 -7.93 -20.66
CA LEU A 8 2.24 -8.82 -19.60
C LEU A 8 0.79 -9.29 -19.80
N LYS A 9 0.07 -8.73 -20.77
CA LYS A 9 -1.38 -8.87 -20.95
C LYS A 9 -1.89 -10.30 -20.91
N ASP A 10 -1.18 -11.23 -21.54
CA ASP A 10 -1.63 -12.62 -21.67
C ASP A 10 -0.87 -13.60 -20.75
N ARG A 11 -0.13 -13.07 -19.77
CA ARG A 11 0.75 -13.89 -18.91
C ARG A 11 0.18 -14.16 -17.52
N GLY A 12 -1.00 -13.64 -17.18
CA GLY A 12 -1.60 -13.78 -15.86
C GLY A 12 -0.81 -13.11 -14.72
N VAL A 13 0.07 -12.13 -15.06
CA VAL A 13 0.95 -11.46 -14.11
C VAL A 13 0.29 -10.17 -13.62
N VAL A 14 0.32 -9.96 -12.30
CA VAL A 14 -0.12 -8.71 -11.67
C VAL A 14 0.99 -7.67 -11.76
N LEU A 15 0.70 -6.52 -12.35
CA LEU A 15 1.62 -5.38 -12.39
C LEU A 15 1.30 -4.40 -11.27
N SER A 16 2.21 -4.28 -10.31
CA SER A 16 2.12 -3.28 -9.23
C SER A 16 3.17 -2.18 -9.39
N ALA A 17 2.89 -1.01 -8.83
CA ALA A 17 3.84 0.09 -8.79
C ALA A 17 3.90 0.71 -7.40
N VAL A 18 5.13 0.90 -6.90
CA VAL A 18 5.39 1.71 -5.71
C VAL A 18 5.35 3.18 -6.11
N ILE A 19 4.62 3.99 -5.36
CA ILE A 19 4.38 5.39 -5.69
C ILE A 19 4.52 6.30 -4.47
N PHE A 20 4.82 7.58 -4.71
CA PHE A 20 4.62 8.62 -3.70
C PHE A 20 3.15 9.02 -3.68
N PRO A 21 2.50 9.10 -2.49
CA PRO A 21 1.04 9.32 -2.39
C PRO A 21 0.61 10.72 -2.83
N ASP A 22 1.40 11.76 -2.51
CA ASP A 22 1.11 13.11 -2.97
C ASP A 22 1.23 13.21 -4.49
N TYR A 23 0.11 13.47 -5.16
CA TYR A 23 0.03 13.43 -6.62
C TYR A 23 0.90 14.50 -7.28
N LYS A 24 0.94 15.71 -6.72
CA LYS A 24 1.70 16.82 -7.30
C LYS A 24 3.20 16.54 -7.24
N THR A 25 3.71 16.19 -6.07
CA THR A 25 5.12 15.81 -5.88
C THR A 25 5.47 14.59 -6.73
N SER A 26 4.59 13.59 -6.76
CA SER A 26 4.76 12.37 -7.53
C SER A 26 4.92 12.67 -9.03
N LEU A 27 4.08 13.54 -9.58
CA LEU A 27 4.13 13.93 -10.98
C LEU A 27 5.36 14.79 -11.32
N GLU A 28 5.58 15.85 -10.54
CA GLU A 28 6.58 16.89 -10.85
C GLU A 28 8.02 16.44 -10.56
N THR A 29 8.23 15.74 -9.46
CA THR A 29 9.58 15.38 -9.00
C THR A 29 9.98 13.94 -9.23
N LYS A 30 9.01 13.02 -9.27
CA LYS A 30 9.25 11.57 -9.43
C LYS A 30 8.81 11.04 -10.80
N GLN A 31 8.19 11.87 -11.62
CA GLN A 31 7.65 11.49 -12.94
C GLN A 31 6.67 10.30 -12.88
N GLN A 32 5.98 10.16 -11.75
CA GLN A 32 5.03 9.10 -11.49
C GLN A 32 3.61 9.61 -11.71
N ASN A 33 3.08 9.53 -12.89
CA ASN A 33 1.68 9.86 -13.19
C ASN A 33 0.77 8.66 -12.84
N TRP A 34 0.72 8.30 -11.55
CA TRP A 34 -0.02 7.12 -11.09
C TRP A 34 -1.53 7.24 -11.26
N GLN A 35 -2.08 8.47 -11.23
CA GLN A 35 -3.49 8.70 -11.51
C GLN A 35 -3.82 8.27 -12.95
N ARG A 36 -2.98 8.64 -13.91
CA ARG A 36 -3.13 8.20 -15.31
C ARG A 36 -2.94 6.69 -15.43
N TRP A 37 -1.94 6.11 -14.74
CA TRP A 37 -1.71 4.66 -14.81
C TRP A 37 -2.91 3.87 -14.32
N SER A 38 -3.55 4.32 -13.24
CA SER A 38 -4.76 3.74 -12.68
C SER A 38 -5.95 3.93 -13.61
N SER A 39 -6.19 5.15 -14.12
CA SER A 39 -7.35 5.47 -14.97
C SER A 39 -7.36 4.67 -16.27
N TYR A 40 -6.19 4.43 -16.85
CA TYR A 40 -6.03 3.67 -18.09
C TYR A 40 -5.75 2.17 -17.87
N ASN A 41 -5.82 1.67 -16.63
CA ASN A 41 -5.50 0.27 -16.26
C ASN A 41 -4.10 -0.17 -16.68
N TYR A 42 -3.12 0.73 -16.64
CA TYR A 42 -1.73 0.37 -16.90
C TYR A 42 -1.08 -0.35 -15.72
N VAL A 43 -1.70 -0.32 -14.55
CA VAL A 43 -1.29 -1.06 -13.36
C VAL A 43 -2.50 -1.75 -12.73
N ASP A 44 -2.27 -2.88 -12.11
CA ASP A 44 -3.29 -3.64 -11.38
C ASP A 44 -3.34 -3.22 -9.91
N ALA A 45 -2.20 -2.77 -9.37
CA ALA A 45 -2.09 -2.34 -7.98
C ALA A 45 -1.13 -1.16 -7.81
N LEU A 46 -1.37 -0.35 -6.79
CA LEU A 46 -0.51 0.72 -6.33
C LEU A 46 -0.09 0.46 -4.87
N THR A 47 1.19 0.69 -4.57
CA THR A 47 1.73 0.67 -3.22
C THR A 47 2.23 2.07 -2.86
N PRO A 48 1.35 2.94 -2.34
CA PRO A 48 1.74 4.27 -1.91
C PRO A 48 2.64 4.19 -0.67
N LEU A 49 3.76 4.91 -0.68
CA LEU A 49 4.69 5.00 0.43
C LEU A 49 4.15 5.95 1.50
N ILE A 50 3.60 5.41 2.57
CA ILE A 50 3.13 6.18 3.73
C ILE A 50 4.30 6.36 4.70
N LEU A 51 5.12 7.38 4.43
CA LEU A 51 6.36 7.64 5.16
C LEU A 51 6.13 8.62 6.31
N THR A 52 5.24 8.26 7.23
CA THR A 52 4.95 9.06 8.42
C THR A 52 4.48 8.18 9.57
N ALA A 53 4.83 8.56 10.81
CA ALA A 53 4.25 8.02 12.03
C ALA A 53 2.94 8.75 12.41
N ASP A 54 2.71 9.96 11.91
CA ASP A 54 1.47 10.72 12.15
C ASP A 54 0.28 10.04 11.46
N TYR A 55 -0.62 9.54 12.28
CA TYR A 55 -1.76 8.77 11.80
C TYR A 55 -2.80 9.65 11.07
N ASN A 56 -2.97 10.93 11.45
CA ASN A 56 -3.88 11.84 10.77
C ASN A 56 -3.37 12.19 9.37
N LEU A 57 -2.06 12.39 9.25
CA LEU A 57 -1.42 12.62 7.96
C LEU A 57 -1.54 11.38 7.07
N ALA A 58 -1.30 10.19 7.63
CA ALA A 58 -1.47 8.92 6.90
C ALA A 58 -2.92 8.74 6.41
N ASP A 59 -3.90 9.03 7.26
CA ASP A 59 -5.32 8.92 6.92
C ASP A 59 -5.71 9.88 5.78
N ASN A 60 -5.27 11.14 5.84
CA ASN A 60 -5.52 12.12 4.80
C ASN A 60 -4.87 11.73 3.46
N MET A 61 -3.63 11.23 3.48
CA MET A 61 -2.94 10.72 2.29
C MET A 61 -3.71 9.58 1.62
N LEU A 62 -4.20 8.63 2.41
CA LEU A 62 -4.96 7.48 1.91
C LEU A 62 -6.33 7.90 1.36
N ASP A 63 -6.99 8.87 1.99
CA ASP A 63 -8.26 9.41 1.50
C ASP A 63 -8.09 10.09 0.14
N GLU A 64 -7.13 10.98 0.01
CA GLU A 64 -6.84 11.66 -1.25
C GLU A 64 -6.48 10.67 -2.36
N LEU A 65 -5.61 9.71 -2.05
CA LEU A 65 -5.18 8.69 -2.98
C LEU A 65 -6.37 7.84 -3.45
N ARG A 66 -7.24 7.37 -2.54
CA ARG A 66 -8.41 6.57 -2.88
C ARG A 66 -9.37 7.33 -3.80
N ARG A 67 -9.60 8.62 -3.55
CA ARG A 67 -10.45 9.46 -4.40
C ARG A 67 -9.91 9.63 -5.83
N LYS A 68 -8.58 9.65 -5.97
CA LYS A 68 -7.89 9.84 -7.26
C LYS A 68 -7.56 8.54 -8.01
N THR A 69 -7.79 7.40 -7.39
CA THR A 69 -7.48 6.08 -7.96
C THR A 69 -8.75 5.42 -8.49
N SER A 70 -8.66 4.79 -9.67
CA SER A 70 -9.74 3.99 -10.24
C SER A 70 -10.14 2.86 -9.29
N SER A 71 -11.44 2.56 -9.20
CA SER A 71 -11.95 1.44 -8.39
C SER A 71 -11.44 0.06 -8.83
N ARG A 72 -10.90 -0.05 -10.03
CA ARG A 72 -10.30 -1.29 -10.56
C ARG A 72 -8.87 -1.51 -10.10
N THR A 73 -8.19 -0.47 -9.64
CA THR A 73 -6.79 -0.56 -9.18
C THR A 73 -6.77 -0.84 -7.69
N LYS A 74 -6.15 -1.92 -7.29
CA LYS A 74 -5.96 -2.30 -5.89
C LYS A 74 -4.97 -1.36 -5.21
N ILE A 75 -5.15 -1.13 -3.91
CA ILE A 75 -4.27 -0.25 -3.14
C ILE A 75 -3.73 -1.04 -1.93
N TYR A 76 -2.42 -1.18 -1.88
CA TYR A 76 -1.69 -1.80 -0.78
C TYR A 76 -0.74 -0.77 -0.16
N PRO A 77 -1.18 0.04 0.81
CA PRO A 77 -0.32 1.04 1.43
C PRO A 77 0.95 0.44 2.00
N GLY A 78 2.08 1.09 1.71
CA GLY A 78 3.37 0.70 2.20
C GLY A 78 3.72 1.48 3.48
N LEU A 79 3.85 0.79 4.61
CA LEU A 79 4.20 1.37 5.90
C LEU A 79 5.68 1.11 6.20
N PHE A 80 6.43 2.16 6.54
CA PHE A 80 7.82 2.02 6.93
C PHE A 80 7.95 1.89 8.45
N VAL A 81 8.21 0.67 8.89
CA VAL A 81 8.27 0.33 10.33
C VAL A 81 9.38 1.09 11.06
N GLY A 82 10.47 1.42 10.37
CA GLY A 82 11.58 2.19 10.93
C GLY A 82 11.22 3.60 11.41
N PHE A 83 10.12 4.20 10.92
CA PHE A 83 9.65 5.51 11.42
C PHE A 83 8.83 5.42 12.71
N MET A 84 8.51 4.24 13.18
CA MET A 84 7.64 4.04 14.34
C MET A 84 8.44 3.86 15.64
N GLU A 85 9.75 4.03 15.60
CA GLU A 85 10.68 4.08 16.75
C GLU A 85 10.47 2.99 17.82
N GLY A 86 10.02 1.80 17.39
CA GLY A 86 9.68 0.70 18.29
C GLY A 86 8.25 0.78 18.89
N GLU A 87 7.45 1.79 18.55
CA GLU A 87 6.07 1.91 19.04
C GLU A 87 5.11 1.08 18.16
N SER A 88 4.89 -0.16 18.58
CA SER A 88 4.00 -1.08 17.87
C SER A 88 2.54 -0.60 17.80
N GLU A 89 2.11 0.28 18.71
CA GLU A 89 0.77 0.87 18.68
C GLU A 89 0.54 1.74 17.45
N ASP A 90 1.54 2.50 17.02
CA ASP A 90 1.40 3.36 15.84
C ASP A 90 1.27 2.55 14.55
N LEU A 91 1.99 1.43 14.46
CA LEU A 91 1.80 0.47 13.39
C LEU A 91 0.37 -0.08 13.38
N LEU A 92 -0.16 -0.47 14.55
CA LEU A 92 -1.52 -0.98 14.66
C LEU A 92 -2.56 0.09 14.28
N LYS A 93 -2.39 1.33 14.72
CA LYS A 93 -3.28 2.45 14.35
C LYS A 93 -3.31 2.65 12.83
N GLN A 94 -2.16 2.66 12.18
CA GLN A 94 -2.10 2.81 10.72
C GLN A 94 -2.73 1.62 9.97
N ILE A 95 -2.53 0.40 10.46
CA ILE A 95 -3.22 -0.77 9.90
C ILE A 95 -4.74 -0.69 10.08
N HIS A 96 -5.22 -0.17 11.20
CA HIS A 96 -6.65 0.05 11.43
C HIS A 96 -7.25 1.07 10.44
N ILE A 97 -6.56 2.18 10.16
CA ILE A 97 -6.99 3.13 9.13
C ILE A 97 -7.13 2.44 7.77
N ILE A 98 -6.12 1.66 7.36
CA ILE A 98 -6.14 0.94 6.09
C ILE A 98 -7.36 0.01 6.01
N ARG A 99 -7.67 -0.72 7.08
CA ARG A 99 -8.83 -1.60 7.17
C ARG A 99 -10.16 -0.85 7.13
N ASN A 100 -10.27 0.24 7.88
CA ASN A 100 -11.47 1.07 7.92
C ASN A 100 -11.81 1.69 6.57
N ARG A 101 -10.81 1.89 5.72
CA ARG A 101 -10.96 2.37 4.34
C ARG A 101 -11.22 1.25 3.33
N ASN A 102 -11.37 0.01 3.79
CA ASN A 102 -11.56 -1.18 2.94
C ASN A 102 -10.51 -1.28 1.81
N LEU A 103 -9.25 -0.98 2.13
CA LEU A 103 -8.14 -1.20 1.22
C LEU A 103 -7.72 -2.67 1.25
N GLU A 104 -7.09 -3.14 0.17
CA GLU A 104 -6.90 -4.57 -0.10
C GLU A 104 -5.87 -5.24 0.82
N GLY A 105 -5.02 -4.47 1.46
CA GLY A 105 -4.01 -4.98 2.38
C GLY A 105 -2.95 -3.95 2.70
N VAL A 106 -1.83 -4.39 3.26
CA VAL A 106 -0.70 -3.55 3.64
C VAL A 106 0.61 -4.20 3.21
N VAL A 107 1.58 -3.38 2.83
CA VAL A 107 2.98 -3.79 2.63
C VAL A 107 3.80 -3.19 3.78
N LEU A 108 4.49 -4.03 4.54
CA LEU A 108 5.39 -3.59 5.61
C LEU A 108 6.83 -3.61 5.09
N PHE A 109 7.56 -2.55 5.28
CA PHE A 109 8.98 -2.45 4.95
C PHE A 109 9.70 -1.57 5.97
N ASP A 110 10.98 -1.90 6.25
CA ASP A 110 11.61 -3.07 5.62
C ASP A 110 11.85 -4.18 6.64
N TRP A 111 12.30 -5.34 6.15
CA TRP A 111 12.56 -6.49 7.02
C TRP A 111 13.62 -6.22 8.10
N ALA A 112 14.58 -5.35 7.83
CA ALA A 112 15.65 -5.00 8.78
C ALA A 112 15.12 -4.31 10.05
N HIS A 113 13.98 -3.62 9.96
CA HIS A 113 13.32 -2.93 11.08
C HIS A 113 12.17 -3.75 11.70
N MET A 114 11.85 -4.92 11.11
CA MET A 114 10.79 -5.82 11.59
C MET A 114 11.36 -6.75 12.67
N ASP A 115 11.45 -6.26 13.90
CA ASP A 115 11.90 -7.05 15.03
C ASP A 115 10.84 -8.04 15.55
N LYS A 116 11.23 -8.80 16.59
CA LYS A 116 10.33 -9.78 17.22
C LYS A 116 9.10 -9.10 17.85
N LYS A 117 9.23 -7.88 18.41
CA LYS A 117 8.13 -7.15 19.05
C LYS A 117 7.02 -6.85 18.03
N TYR A 118 7.39 -6.31 16.86
CA TYR A 118 6.45 -6.05 15.78
C TYR A 118 5.79 -7.32 15.25
N SER A 119 6.58 -8.36 15.02
CA SER A 119 6.07 -9.64 14.52
C SER A 119 5.07 -10.28 15.50
N ASP A 120 5.36 -10.26 16.79
CA ASP A 120 4.50 -10.82 17.83
C ASP A 120 3.19 -10.02 17.96
N VAL A 121 3.28 -8.69 17.94
CA VAL A 121 2.08 -7.83 17.99
C VAL A 121 1.19 -8.05 16.79
N LEU A 122 1.74 -8.07 15.58
CA LEU A 122 0.96 -8.33 14.36
C LEU A 122 0.26 -9.68 14.40
N ARG A 123 0.97 -10.73 14.81
CA ARG A 123 0.45 -12.10 14.91
C ARG A 123 -0.66 -12.23 15.97
N THR A 124 -0.54 -11.54 17.09
CA THR A 124 -1.48 -11.67 18.21
C THR A 124 -2.66 -10.70 18.15
N SER A 125 -2.58 -9.65 17.31
CA SER A 125 -3.63 -8.64 17.16
C SER A 125 -4.30 -8.68 15.79
N VAL A 126 -3.73 -7.99 14.81
CA VAL A 126 -4.39 -7.71 13.53
C VAL A 126 -4.42 -8.89 12.55
N PHE A 127 -3.51 -9.87 12.69
CA PHE A 127 -3.42 -11.06 11.85
C PHE A 127 -3.59 -12.36 12.62
N LYS A 128 -4.46 -12.36 13.65
CA LYS A 128 -4.79 -13.56 14.44
C LYS A 128 -5.35 -14.73 13.61
N ALA A 129 -6.21 -14.40 12.67
CA ALA A 129 -6.75 -15.40 11.76
C ALA A 129 -5.73 -15.68 10.67
N GLN A 130 -5.42 -16.97 10.45
CA GLN A 130 -4.69 -17.36 9.25
C GLN A 130 -5.45 -16.85 8.03
N CYS A 131 -4.75 -16.26 7.09
CA CYS A 131 -5.31 -15.99 5.77
C CYS A 131 -5.82 -17.34 5.24
N SER A 132 -7.13 -17.53 5.16
CA SER A 132 -7.67 -18.65 4.40
C SER A 132 -7.12 -18.49 3.00
N GLU A 133 -6.46 -19.51 2.47
CA GLU A 133 -6.05 -19.58 1.07
C GLU A 133 -7.31 -19.49 0.20
N GLN A 134 -7.83 -18.28 0.00
CA GLN A 134 -8.85 -18.04 -0.99
C GLN A 134 -8.14 -17.91 -2.33
N ASN A 135 -8.39 -18.93 -3.15
CA ASN A 135 -8.18 -19.00 -4.58
C ASN A 135 -6.90 -19.69 -5.07
N LYS A 136 -6.90 -21.01 -4.88
CA LYS A 136 -6.51 -21.89 -5.99
C LYS A 136 -7.78 -22.15 -6.81
N LYS A 137 -8.02 -21.36 -7.85
CA LYS A 137 -8.78 -21.76 -9.05
C LYS A 137 -8.29 -20.98 -10.24
#